data_3e837f3683c552119867b2fd1a7c5df6
#
_entry.id   3e837f3683c552119867b2fd1a7c5df6
#
_cell.length_a   1.000
_cell.length_b   1.000
_cell.length_c   1.000
_cell.angle_alpha   90.00
_cell.angle_beta   90.00
_cell.angle_gamma   90.00
#
_symmetry.space_group_name_H-M   'P 1'
#
loop_
_entity.id
_entity.type
_entity.pdbx_description
1 polymer ?
#
loop_
_entity_poly.entity_id
_entity_poly.type
_entity_poly.pdbx_seq_one_letter_code
_entity_poly.pdbx_strand_id
1 'polypeptide(L)'
;MSSPQVRPEPLPLTLLTGFLGAGKTTLLNRLLKDPALAQTVVVVNEFGEVGLDHLLIQGVEDGMILLDSGCLCCTIRDDLIVTMEDLLRRRDNGRIGPFTRVVIETTGLADPAPILNVLINHPYLAMRFRLDGVVTLVDAVNGMATLDAHEEARKQVVAADRLVLTKADLVDRPADLAPLRQRLALLNPGVAVLGPQAAASSLFAAGLYDLAQRPAEIGQWLARETLPGERPKHDHDHGGHHHGHHHGHGHDHDHHGHDHHDHDHHHHDVNRHDASIRAFALTAESPIQQATVDLFWTLLRSVHGPKLLRIKGLVKVAEHPDQPLLLHAVQQILHPPVMLEAWPDADRRSRLVLIVKDIEESVVQQLWAAFLGQAAQAGTAASA
;
A
#
# COMPACT_ATOMS: atom_id res chain seq x y z
N MET A 1 19.93 6.24 43.70
CA MET A 1 18.62 6.06 43.02
C MET A 1 18.77 6.62 41.64
N SER A 2 18.98 5.76 40.63
CA SER A 2 19.12 6.18 39.23
C SER A 2 17.73 6.59 38.73
N SER A 3 17.60 7.83 38.25
CA SER A 3 16.39 8.32 37.61
C SER A 3 16.00 7.35 36.48
N PRO A 4 14.72 7.03 36.28
CA PRO A 4 14.30 6.19 35.17
C PRO A 4 14.73 6.88 33.88
N GLN A 5 15.60 6.21 33.10
CA GLN A 5 15.97 6.68 31.75
C GLN A 5 14.69 6.67 30.91
N VAL A 6 14.14 7.85 30.67
CA VAL A 6 13.04 8.04 29.72
C VAL A 6 13.59 7.59 28.36
N ARG A 7 13.06 6.49 27.84
CA ARG A 7 13.41 6.06 26.48
C ARG A 7 12.97 7.15 25.51
N PRO A 8 13.84 7.61 24.63
CA PRO A 8 13.46 8.61 23.64
C PRO A 8 12.33 8.05 22.77
N GLU A 9 11.34 8.87 22.45
CA GLU A 9 10.28 8.49 21.54
C GLU A 9 10.85 8.11 20.15
N PRO A 10 10.35 7.05 19.51
CA PRO A 10 10.80 6.68 18.19
C PRO A 10 10.52 7.79 17.16
N LEU A 11 11.50 8.09 16.34
CA LEU A 11 11.41 9.12 15.31
C LEU A 11 10.50 8.65 14.16
N PRO A 12 9.54 9.48 13.72
CA PRO A 12 8.75 9.17 12.53
C PRO A 12 9.63 9.08 11.29
N LEU A 13 9.43 8.01 10.51
CA LEU A 13 10.14 7.73 9.29
C LEU A 13 9.13 7.51 8.17
N THR A 14 9.23 8.30 7.10
CA THR A 14 8.39 8.16 5.90
C THR A 14 9.21 7.61 4.75
N LEU A 15 8.67 6.60 4.05
CA LEU A 15 9.24 6.11 2.81
C LEU A 15 8.59 6.82 1.63
N LEU A 16 9.41 7.52 0.82
CA LEU A 16 9.00 8.19 -0.41
C LEU A 16 9.45 7.35 -1.60
N THR A 17 8.51 6.86 -2.39
CA THR A 17 8.78 6.00 -3.54
C THR A 17 7.96 6.43 -4.76
N GLY A 18 8.12 5.75 -5.86
CA GLY A 18 7.45 6.01 -7.14
C GLY A 18 8.39 5.70 -8.29
N PHE A 19 7.84 5.38 -9.45
CA PHE A 19 8.62 4.94 -10.60
C PHE A 19 9.59 6.02 -11.10
N LEU A 20 10.50 5.65 -12.01
CA LEU A 20 11.44 6.58 -12.64
C LEU A 20 10.69 7.77 -13.26
N GLY A 21 11.20 8.97 -13.03
CA GLY A 21 10.59 10.20 -13.55
C GLY A 21 9.26 10.61 -12.91
N ALA A 22 8.76 9.93 -11.88
CA ALA A 22 7.51 10.28 -11.20
C ALA A 22 7.55 11.62 -10.41
N GLY A 23 8.72 12.28 -10.32
CA GLY A 23 8.86 13.58 -9.69
C GLY A 23 9.15 13.54 -8.18
N LYS A 24 9.73 12.45 -7.66
CA LYS A 24 10.08 12.27 -6.24
C LYS A 24 10.92 13.43 -5.73
N THR A 25 12.07 13.65 -6.33
CA THR A 25 13.01 14.72 -5.96
C THR A 25 12.39 16.13 -6.06
N THR A 26 11.54 16.35 -7.07
CA THR A 26 10.80 17.64 -7.22
C THR A 26 9.84 17.86 -6.07
N LEU A 27 9.05 16.82 -5.70
CA LEU A 27 8.14 16.89 -4.56
C LEU A 27 8.93 17.15 -3.27
N LEU A 28 9.99 16.38 -3.07
CA LEU A 28 10.83 16.47 -1.87
C LEU A 28 11.43 17.87 -1.70
N ASN A 29 12.00 18.43 -2.77
CA ASN A 29 12.54 19.80 -2.77
C ASN A 29 11.50 20.87 -2.45
N ARG A 30 10.26 20.66 -2.88
CA ARG A 30 9.15 21.54 -2.50
C ARG A 30 8.81 21.40 -1.02
N LEU A 31 8.71 20.16 -0.53
CA LEU A 31 8.32 19.87 0.85
C LEU A 31 9.36 20.36 1.86
N LEU A 32 10.65 20.26 1.55
CA LEU A 32 11.73 20.70 2.43
C LEU A 32 11.76 22.24 2.63
N LYS A 33 11.06 22.99 1.80
CA LYS A 33 10.86 24.45 1.99
C LYS A 33 9.74 24.75 2.98
N ASP A 34 8.94 23.75 3.39
CA ASP A 34 7.88 23.92 4.38
C ASP A 34 8.52 24.02 5.78
N PRO A 35 8.27 25.09 6.54
CA PRO A 35 8.79 25.24 7.92
C PRO A 35 8.42 24.08 8.84
N ALA A 36 7.31 23.40 8.59
CA ALA A 36 6.90 22.22 9.34
C ALA A 36 7.86 21.02 9.18
N LEU A 37 8.74 21.06 8.19
CA LEU A 37 9.75 20.03 7.90
C LEU A 37 11.20 20.50 8.14
N ALA A 38 11.39 21.65 8.81
CA ALA A 38 12.71 22.24 9.02
C ALA A 38 13.71 21.32 9.75
N GLN A 39 13.22 20.33 10.53
CA GLN A 39 14.06 19.36 11.23
C GLN A 39 13.89 17.94 10.64
N THR A 40 13.83 17.86 9.32
CA THR A 40 13.73 16.59 8.60
C THR A 40 15.05 16.23 7.94
N VAL A 41 15.54 15.04 8.21
CA VAL A 41 16.67 14.45 7.49
C VAL A 41 16.15 13.63 6.31
N VAL A 42 16.78 13.80 5.17
CA VAL A 42 16.49 13.03 3.96
C VAL A 42 17.62 12.08 3.69
N VAL A 43 17.29 10.80 3.55
CA VAL A 43 18.19 9.74 3.13
C VAL A 43 17.79 9.36 1.70
N VAL A 44 18.67 9.63 0.74
CA VAL A 44 18.44 9.28 -0.66
C VAL A 44 19.15 7.97 -0.96
N ASN A 45 18.39 6.97 -1.39
CA ASN A 45 18.90 5.67 -1.79
C ASN A 45 18.83 5.57 -3.31
N GLU A 46 19.92 5.84 -4.02
CA GLU A 46 20.00 5.81 -5.47
C GLU A 46 20.95 4.73 -5.98
N PHE A 47 20.55 4.07 -7.09
CA PHE A 47 21.39 3.10 -7.78
C PHE A 47 22.27 3.80 -8.83
N GLY A 48 23.59 3.73 -8.70
CA GLY A 48 24.50 4.04 -9.78
C GLY A 48 25.48 5.19 -9.50
N GLU A 49 26.55 5.24 -10.30
CA GLU A 49 27.58 6.25 -10.27
C GLU A 49 27.01 7.66 -10.32
N VAL A 50 27.43 8.50 -9.38
CA VAL A 50 27.22 9.96 -9.30
C VAL A 50 26.07 10.49 -10.16
N GLY A 51 24.84 10.40 -9.67
CA GLY A 51 23.68 10.91 -10.36
C GLY A 51 23.68 12.43 -10.45
N LEU A 52 23.39 12.96 -11.62
CA LEU A 52 23.21 14.42 -11.87
C LEU A 52 22.14 15.05 -10.96
N ASP A 53 21.28 14.23 -10.33
CA ASP A 53 20.19 14.69 -9.47
C ASP A 53 20.66 15.24 -8.12
N HIS A 54 21.89 14.94 -7.68
CA HIS A 54 22.49 15.51 -6.48
C HIS A 54 22.65 17.04 -6.54
N LEU A 55 22.75 17.57 -7.75
CA LEU A 55 22.94 19.02 -7.97
C LEU A 55 21.61 19.80 -7.95
N LEU A 56 20.46 19.10 -7.97
CA LEU A 56 19.14 19.76 -7.99
C LEU A 56 18.59 20.05 -6.60
N ILE A 57 19.14 19.47 -5.54
CA ILE A 57 18.73 19.74 -4.18
C ILE A 57 19.62 20.85 -3.60
N GLN A 58 19.46 22.04 -4.12
CA GLN A 58 20.14 23.24 -3.61
C GLN A 58 19.40 23.76 -2.37
N GLY A 59 20.04 23.77 -1.22
CA GLY A 59 19.63 24.54 -0.08
C GLY A 59 19.51 23.85 1.26
N VAL A 60 19.88 22.57 1.38
CA VAL A 60 19.92 21.87 2.68
C VAL A 60 21.36 21.43 2.96
N GLU A 61 22.22 22.39 3.29
CA GLU A 61 23.63 22.10 3.61
C GLU A 61 23.81 21.23 4.86
N ASP A 62 22.80 21.13 5.73
CA ASP A 62 22.93 20.44 7.03
C ASP A 62 21.98 19.24 7.23
N GLY A 63 21.12 18.86 6.28
CA GLY A 63 20.07 17.87 6.52
C GLY A 63 19.98 16.70 5.54
N MET A 64 20.85 16.62 4.53
CA MET A 64 20.83 15.55 3.55
C MET A 64 22.00 14.58 3.74
N ILE A 65 21.70 13.29 3.81
CA ILE A 65 22.70 12.22 3.84
C ILE A 65 22.48 11.34 2.62
N LEU A 66 23.53 11.24 1.80
CA LEU A 66 23.55 10.35 0.64
C LEU A 66 24.07 8.97 1.07
N LEU A 67 23.38 7.94 0.61
CA LEU A 67 23.87 6.58 0.65
C LEU A 67 24.76 6.35 -0.55
N ASP A 68 26.03 6.10 -0.30
CA ASP A 68 26.98 5.66 -1.33
C ASP A 68 26.75 4.16 -1.58
N SER A 69 25.95 3.82 -2.59
CA SER A 69 25.55 2.44 -2.86
C SER A 69 26.47 1.79 -3.87
N GLY A 70 27.43 1.03 -3.37
CA GLY A 70 28.19 0.05 -4.15
C GLY A 70 27.39 -1.25 -4.33
N CYS A 71 27.02 -1.58 -5.57
CA CYS A 71 26.68 -2.90 -6.13
C CYS A 71 25.66 -3.84 -5.43
N LEU A 72 24.53 -4.06 -6.14
CA LEU A 72 23.73 -5.28 -6.29
C LEU A 72 23.11 -5.97 -5.07
N CYS A 73 21.76 -5.89 -5.01
CA CYS A 73 20.76 -6.79 -4.38
C CYS A 73 20.94 -7.29 -2.93
N CYS A 74 22.09 -7.63 -2.46
CA CYS A 74 22.33 -8.05 -1.06
C CYS A 74 22.85 -6.89 -0.20
N THR A 75 23.51 -5.93 -0.78
CA THR A 75 24.21 -4.81 -0.12
C THR A 75 23.24 -3.72 0.39
N ILE A 76 22.11 -3.52 -0.27
CA ILE A 76 21.15 -2.45 0.08
C ILE A 76 20.65 -2.55 1.53
N ARG A 77 20.45 -3.77 2.05
CA ARG A 77 19.97 -3.96 3.42
C ARG A 77 21.02 -3.55 4.45
N ASP A 78 22.25 -4.00 4.24
CA ASP A 78 23.33 -3.76 5.17
C ASP A 78 23.77 -2.30 5.12
N ASP A 79 23.83 -1.70 3.94
CA ASP A 79 24.16 -0.28 3.75
C ASP A 79 23.12 0.64 4.39
N LEU A 80 21.81 0.30 4.26
CA LEU A 80 20.75 1.04 4.91
C LEU A 80 20.86 0.95 6.44
N ILE A 81 21.10 -0.24 6.99
CA ILE A 81 21.27 -0.43 8.44
C ILE A 81 22.45 0.43 8.94
N VAL A 82 23.60 0.28 8.31
CA VAL A 82 24.82 1.02 8.68
C VAL A 82 24.59 2.52 8.64
N THR A 83 23.95 3.02 7.58
CA THR A 83 23.66 4.45 7.43
C THR A 83 22.69 4.96 8.48
N MET A 84 21.61 4.22 8.73
CA MET A 84 20.62 4.62 9.74
C MET A 84 21.20 4.58 11.15
N GLU A 85 22.08 3.61 11.45
CA GLU A 85 22.81 3.54 12.73
C GLU A 85 23.83 4.68 12.87
N ASP A 86 24.58 5.00 11.82
CA ASP A 86 25.52 6.11 11.84
C ASP A 86 24.82 7.47 11.98
N LEU A 87 23.68 7.65 11.29
CA LEU A 87 22.82 8.81 11.43
C LEU A 87 22.40 9.02 12.90
N LEU A 88 21.90 7.97 13.54
CA LEU A 88 21.51 8.02 14.95
C LEU A 88 22.70 8.30 15.87
N ARG A 89 23.84 7.66 15.62
CA ARG A 89 25.07 7.88 16.37
C ARG A 89 25.55 9.32 16.27
N ARG A 90 25.53 9.93 15.08
CA ARG A 90 25.91 11.34 14.88
C ARG A 90 24.97 12.30 15.60
N ARG A 91 23.66 12.00 15.55
CA ARG A 91 22.64 12.78 16.28
C ARG A 91 22.86 12.69 17.80
N ASP A 92 23.00 11.47 18.33
CA ASP A 92 23.13 11.23 19.77
C ASP A 92 24.43 11.81 20.33
N ASN A 93 25.50 11.90 19.52
CA ASN A 93 26.79 12.51 19.89
C ASN A 93 26.87 14.02 19.57
N GLY A 94 25.79 14.63 19.10
CA GLY A 94 25.74 16.06 18.75
C GLY A 94 26.63 16.46 17.56
N ARG A 95 27.04 15.49 16.72
CA ARG A 95 27.83 15.76 15.51
C ARG A 95 27.00 16.34 14.36
N ILE A 96 25.70 16.12 14.41
CA ILE A 96 24.71 16.73 13.52
C ILE A 96 23.64 17.41 14.36
N GLY A 97 22.95 18.39 13.79
CA GLY A 97 21.85 19.06 14.44
C GLY A 97 20.71 18.10 14.83
N PRO A 98 19.87 18.47 15.80
CA PRO A 98 18.73 17.66 16.17
C PRO A 98 17.74 17.60 15.01
N PHE A 99 17.22 16.40 14.73
CA PHE A 99 16.13 16.21 13.78
C PHE A 99 14.98 15.43 14.44
N THR A 100 13.78 15.67 13.95
CA THR A 100 12.54 15.10 14.50
C THR A 100 11.85 14.13 13.55
N ARG A 101 12.32 14.01 12.31
CA ARG A 101 11.75 13.17 11.26
C ARG A 101 12.84 12.70 10.29
N VAL A 102 12.60 11.53 9.70
CA VAL A 102 13.42 11.02 8.59
C VAL A 102 12.52 10.72 7.39
N VAL A 103 12.97 11.07 6.21
CA VAL A 103 12.38 10.66 4.93
C VAL A 103 13.42 9.85 4.17
N ILE A 104 13.07 8.65 3.75
CA ILE A 104 13.89 7.83 2.85
C ILE A 104 13.31 7.93 1.46
N GLU A 105 14.04 8.50 0.51
CA GLU A 105 13.71 8.46 -0.91
C GLU A 105 14.31 7.22 -1.55
N THR A 106 13.48 6.41 -2.22
CA THR A 106 13.94 5.22 -2.94
C THR A 106 14.22 5.52 -4.41
N THR A 107 15.05 4.67 -5.03
CA THR A 107 15.19 4.66 -6.50
C THR A 107 13.84 4.36 -7.17
N GLY A 108 13.70 4.78 -8.42
CA GLY A 108 12.47 4.58 -9.18
C GLY A 108 12.11 3.11 -9.48
N LEU A 109 13.08 2.20 -9.40
CA LEU A 109 12.89 0.77 -9.65
C LEU A 109 12.84 -0.06 -8.34
N ALA A 110 12.93 0.60 -7.17
CA ALA A 110 12.96 -0.12 -5.91
C ALA A 110 11.60 -0.73 -5.57
N ASP A 111 11.61 -2.01 -5.17
CA ASP A 111 10.52 -2.60 -4.39
C ASP A 111 10.62 -2.04 -2.96
N PRO A 112 9.57 -1.41 -2.42
CA PRO A 112 9.62 -0.84 -1.08
C PRO A 112 9.71 -1.88 0.03
N ALA A 113 9.30 -3.12 -0.20
CA ALA A 113 9.21 -4.14 0.84
C ALA A 113 10.56 -4.49 1.51
N PRO A 114 11.69 -4.68 0.80
CA PRO A 114 12.97 -4.94 1.46
C PRO A 114 13.38 -3.84 2.44
N ILE A 115 13.13 -2.56 2.09
CA ILE A 115 13.42 -1.41 2.95
C ILE A 115 12.51 -1.42 4.18
N LEU A 116 11.20 -1.64 3.99
CA LEU A 116 10.24 -1.76 5.08
C LEU A 116 10.61 -2.91 6.01
N ASN A 117 11.07 -4.04 5.46
CA ASN A 117 11.48 -5.19 6.26
C ASN A 117 12.64 -4.84 7.20
N VAL A 118 13.65 -4.12 6.72
CA VAL A 118 14.76 -3.67 7.55
C VAL A 118 14.28 -2.75 8.67
N LEU A 119 13.47 -1.76 8.33
CA LEU A 119 13.01 -0.75 9.30
C LEU A 119 12.13 -1.35 10.40
N ILE A 120 11.31 -2.35 10.08
CA ILE A 120 10.35 -2.95 11.01
C ILE A 120 10.98 -4.07 11.83
N ASN A 121 11.87 -4.88 11.23
CA ASN A 121 12.37 -6.10 11.86
C ASN A 121 13.80 -5.98 12.41
N HIS A 122 14.55 -4.92 12.08
CA HIS A 122 15.86 -4.71 12.70
C HIS A 122 15.70 -4.19 14.12
N PRO A 123 16.17 -4.93 15.17
CA PRO A 123 15.81 -4.64 16.56
C PRO A 123 16.15 -3.21 17.00
N TYR A 124 17.32 -2.72 16.61
CA TYR A 124 17.77 -1.38 16.99
C TYR A 124 16.99 -0.29 16.23
N LEU A 125 16.76 -0.46 14.91
CA LEU A 125 16.03 0.53 14.12
C LEU A 125 14.56 0.61 14.54
N ALA A 126 13.92 -0.53 14.81
CA ALA A 126 12.53 -0.58 15.27
C ALA A 126 12.32 0.10 16.65
N MET A 127 13.36 0.16 17.50
CA MET A 127 13.30 0.90 18.76
C MET A 127 13.48 2.42 18.58
N ARG A 128 14.16 2.83 17.51
CA ARG A 128 14.56 4.24 17.28
C ARG A 128 13.70 4.96 16.26
N PHE A 129 13.08 4.21 15.36
CA PHE A 129 12.21 4.73 14.32
C PHE A 129 10.83 4.07 14.40
N ARG A 130 9.80 4.84 14.06
CA ARG A 130 8.45 4.32 13.75
C ARG A 130 8.13 4.66 12.31
N LEU A 131 7.63 3.69 11.57
CA LEU A 131 7.21 3.93 10.20
C LEU A 131 5.96 4.82 10.20
N ASP A 132 6.11 6.01 9.63
CA ASP A 132 5.06 7.02 9.52
C ASP A 132 4.19 6.85 8.26
N GLY A 133 4.62 6.02 7.32
CA GLY A 133 3.89 5.62 6.13
C GLY A 133 4.74 5.57 4.87
N VAL A 134 4.09 5.08 3.82
CA VAL A 134 4.66 5.00 2.46
C VAL A 134 3.90 5.98 1.56
N VAL A 135 4.63 6.93 0.99
CA VAL A 135 4.11 7.90 0.01
C VAL A 135 4.62 7.49 -1.37
N THR A 136 3.72 7.17 -2.29
CA THR A 136 4.09 6.75 -3.65
C THR A 136 3.64 7.79 -4.67
N LEU A 137 4.56 8.23 -5.52
CA LEU A 137 4.28 9.14 -6.61
C LEU A 137 3.91 8.37 -7.88
N VAL A 138 2.88 8.85 -8.55
CA VAL A 138 2.43 8.33 -9.85
C VAL A 138 2.38 9.48 -10.85
N ASP A 139 3.04 9.30 -11.98
CA ASP A 139 3.01 10.24 -13.10
C ASP A 139 1.64 10.19 -13.79
N ALA A 140 0.92 11.29 -13.86
CA ALA A 140 -0.41 11.35 -14.48
C ALA A 140 -0.38 11.11 -15.99
N VAL A 141 0.72 11.46 -16.65
CA VAL A 141 0.87 11.33 -18.11
C VAL A 141 1.23 9.89 -18.49
N ASN A 142 2.24 9.32 -17.82
CA ASN A 142 2.80 8.02 -18.19
C ASN A 142 2.32 6.87 -17.28
N GLY A 143 1.55 7.18 -16.23
CA GLY A 143 1.22 6.22 -15.17
C GLY A 143 0.52 4.96 -15.65
N MET A 144 -0.42 5.06 -16.62
CA MET A 144 -1.08 3.87 -17.17
C MET A 144 -0.08 2.93 -17.83
N ALA A 145 0.71 3.44 -18.79
CA ALA A 145 1.71 2.64 -19.50
C ALA A 145 2.77 2.07 -18.54
N THR A 146 3.16 2.85 -17.52
CA THR A 146 4.11 2.41 -16.49
C THR A 146 3.55 1.27 -15.66
N LEU A 147 2.31 1.37 -15.21
CA LEU A 147 1.65 0.31 -14.44
C LEU A 147 1.45 -0.97 -15.26
N ASP A 148 1.20 -0.85 -16.57
CA ASP A 148 1.06 -2.01 -17.44
C ASP A 148 2.40 -2.72 -17.67
N ALA A 149 3.47 -1.96 -17.91
CA ALA A 149 4.77 -2.51 -18.27
C ALA A 149 5.60 -3.00 -17.06
N HIS A 150 5.44 -2.39 -15.85
CA HIS A 150 6.38 -2.58 -14.75
C HIS A 150 5.73 -3.11 -13.47
N GLU A 151 6.20 -4.26 -13.00
CA GLU A 151 5.73 -4.86 -11.75
C GLU A 151 6.12 -4.01 -10.53
N GLU A 152 7.29 -3.39 -10.56
CA GLU A 152 7.79 -2.50 -9.52
C GLU A 152 6.83 -1.33 -9.27
N ALA A 153 6.32 -0.71 -10.34
CA ALA A 153 5.35 0.38 -10.24
C ALA A 153 4.05 -0.08 -9.56
N ARG A 154 3.57 -1.28 -9.90
CA ARG A 154 2.39 -1.86 -9.22
C ARG A 154 2.65 -2.13 -7.75
N LYS A 155 3.80 -2.72 -7.40
CA LYS A 155 4.20 -2.97 -6.01
C LYS A 155 4.31 -1.67 -5.20
N GLN A 156 4.87 -0.62 -5.80
CA GLN A 156 4.96 0.71 -5.19
C GLN A 156 3.58 1.28 -4.89
N VAL A 157 2.63 1.18 -5.84
CA VAL A 157 1.24 1.63 -5.65
C VAL A 157 0.53 0.84 -4.56
N VAL A 158 0.68 -0.49 -4.56
CA VAL A 158 0.05 -1.35 -3.54
C VAL A 158 0.61 -1.08 -2.15
N ALA A 159 1.91 -0.81 -2.02
CA ALA A 159 2.53 -0.49 -0.75
C ALA A 159 2.11 0.87 -0.17
N ALA A 160 1.58 1.77 -0.99
CA ALA A 160 1.32 3.16 -0.62
C ALA A 160 0.25 3.33 0.47
N ASP A 161 0.52 4.19 1.45
CA ASP A 161 -0.48 4.74 2.37
C ASP A 161 -1.08 6.04 1.84
N ARG A 162 -0.34 6.73 0.97
CA ARG A 162 -0.78 7.89 0.20
C ARG A 162 -0.24 7.79 -1.22
N LEU A 163 -1.06 8.11 -2.20
CA LEU A 163 -0.64 8.30 -3.58
C LEU A 163 -0.57 9.79 -3.90
N VAL A 164 0.45 10.21 -4.61
CA VAL A 164 0.57 11.57 -5.13
C VAL A 164 0.55 11.50 -6.64
N LEU A 165 -0.50 12.05 -7.25
CA LEU A 165 -0.62 12.11 -8.69
C LEU A 165 0.09 13.38 -9.18
N THR A 166 1.28 13.19 -9.73
CA THR A 166 2.14 14.26 -10.25
C THR A 166 1.85 14.54 -11.72
N LYS A 167 2.29 15.68 -12.21
CA LYS A 167 2.18 16.11 -13.64
C LYS A 167 0.73 16.11 -14.17
N ALA A 168 -0.26 16.22 -13.28
CA ALA A 168 -1.66 16.31 -13.69
C ALA A 168 -1.97 17.60 -14.47
N ASP A 169 -1.12 18.62 -14.31
CA ASP A 169 -1.11 19.88 -15.05
C ASP A 169 -0.71 19.73 -16.53
N LEU A 170 -0.05 18.63 -16.88
CA LEU A 170 0.34 18.30 -18.25
C LEU A 170 -0.71 17.44 -18.98
N VAL A 171 -1.82 17.11 -18.33
CA VAL A 171 -2.93 16.36 -18.93
C VAL A 171 -3.97 17.36 -19.44
N ASP A 172 -4.28 17.31 -20.74
CA ASP A 172 -5.12 18.29 -21.41
C ASP A 172 -6.51 18.44 -20.78
N ARG A 173 -7.12 17.31 -20.39
CA ARG A 173 -8.46 17.30 -19.79
C ARG A 173 -8.47 16.51 -18.50
N PRO A 174 -8.99 17.05 -17.39
CA PRO A 174 -9.12 16.32 -16.12
C PRO A 174 -9.84 14.98 -16.22
N ALA A 175 -10.76 14.84 -17.18
CA ALA A 175 -11.49 13.60 -17.43
C ALA A 175 -10.57 12.45 -17.91
N ASP A 176 -9.45 12.76 -18.55
CA ASP A 176 -8.49 11.78 -19.05
C ASP A 176 -7.71 11.10 -17.90
N LEU A 177 -7.80 11.64 -16.68
CA LEU A 177 -7.27 11.03 -15.47
C LEU A 177 -8.17 9.93 -14.88
N ALA A 178 -9.42 9.83 -15.32
CA ALA A 178 -10.38 8.89 -14.74
C ALA A 178 -9.95 7.42 -14.88
N PRO A 179 -9.44 6.94 -16.04
CA PRO A 179 -8.94 5.57 -16.17
C PRO A 179 -7.78 5.26 -15.22
N LEU A 180 -6.81 6.18 -15.09
CA LEU A 180 -5.69 6.02 -14.18
C LEU A 180 -6.15 5.98 -12.73
N ARG A 181 -7.05 6.88 -12.32
CA ARG A 181 -7.61 6.89 -10.96
C ARG A 181 -8.37 5.59 -10.66
N GLN A 182 -9.13 5.08 -11.60
CA GLN A 182 -9.80 3.79 -11.47
C GLN A 182 -8.80 2.64 -11.31
N ARG A 183 -7.74 2.64 -12.11
CA ARG A 183 -6.66 1.66 -12.02
C ARG A 183 -5.98 1.68 -10.65
N LEU A 184 -5.66 2.87 -10.14
CA LEU A 184 -5.05 3.04 -8.83
C LEU A 184 -5.99 2.55 -7.71
N ALA A 185 -7.29 2.80 -7.81
CA ALA A 185 -8.28 2.31 -6.86
C ALA A 185 -8.44 0.79 -6.88
N LEU A 186 -8.26 0.14 -8.04
CA LEU A 186 -8.23 -1.34 -8.13
C LEU A 186 -6.97 -1.93 -7.50
N LEU A 187 -5.81 -1.30 -7.72
CA LEU A 187 -4.53 -1.77 -7.18
C LEU A 187 -4.39 -1.54 -5.67
N ASN A 188 -4.95 -0.44 -5.17
CA ASN A 188 -4.89 -0.10 -3.75
C ASN A 188 -6.22 0.56 -3.32
N PRO A 189 -7.26 -0.25 -3.02
CA PRO A 189 -8.56 0.24 -2.61
C PRO A 189 -8.47 1.17 -1.39
N GLY A 190 -9.25 2.25 -1.40
CA GLY A 190 -9.33 3.18 -0.28
C GLY A 190 -8.12 4.10 -0.07
N VAL A 191 -7.04 3.96 -0.86
CA VAL A 191 -5.89 4.84 -0.74
C VAL A 191 -6.24 6.28 -1.11
N ALA A 192 -5.77 7.24 -0.31
CA ALA A 192 -5.95 8.64 -0.63
C ALA A 192 -5.04 9.04 -1.81
N VAL A 193 -5.63 9.61 -2.87
CA VAL A 193 -4.91 10.14 -4.03
C VAL A 193 -4.88 11.67 -3.95
N LEU A 194 -3.71 12.22 -3.70
CA LEU A 194 -3.45 13.64 -3.49
C LEU A 194 -2.78 14.26 -4.71
N GLY A 195 -2.86 15.58 -4.84
CA GLY A 195 -2.08 16.32 -5.84
C GLY A 195 -0.67 16.67 -5.33
N PRO A 196 0.23 17.08 -6.23
CA PRO A 196 1.62 17.40 -5.87
C PRO A 196 1.73 18.66 -4.99
N GLN A 197 0.65 19.46 -4.90
CA GLN A 197 0.58 20.65 -4.04
C GLN A 197 0.04 20.35 -2.64
N ALA A 198 -0.23 19.09 -2.32
CA ALA A 198 -0.71 18.70 -0.99
C ALA A 198 0.26 19.21 0.11
N ALA A 199 -0.31 19.64 1.22
CA ALA A 199 0.46 20.08 2.37
C ALA A 199 1.29 18.93 2.97
N ALA A 200 2.42 19.25 3.58
CA ALA A 200 3.27 18.26 4.25
C ALA A 200 2.48 17.44 5.29
N SER A 201 1.60 18.08 6.04
CA SER A 201 0.74 17.41 7.03
C SER A 201 -0.22 16.37 6.44
N SER A 202 -0.60 16.50 5.16
CA SER A 202 -1.45 15.52 4.47
C SER A 202 -0.65 14.35 3.90
N LEU A 203 0.64 14.52 3.67
CA LEU A 203 1.53 13.52 3.12
C LEU A 203 2.24 12.72 4.21
N PHE A 204 2.68 13.40 5.25
CA PHE A 204 3.31 12.80 6.41
C PHE A 204 2.27 12.56 7.52
N ALA A 205 2.59 11.76 8.50
CA ALA A 205 1.64 11.26 9.50
C ALA A 205 0.51 10.41 8.88
N ALA A 206 0.86 9.66 7.83
CA ALA A 206 -0.05 8.77 7.12
C ALA A 206 -0.05 7.34 7.67
N GLY A 207 0.90 7.04 8.54
CA GLY A 207 1.12 5.71 9.09
C GLY A 207 0.07 5.31 10.11
N LEU A 208 -0.04 4.01 10.32
CA LEU A 208 -1.00 3.39 11.23
C LEU A 208 -0.84 3.82 12.69
N TYR A 209 0.35 4.19 13.10
CA TYR A 209 0.59 4.67 14.47
C TYR A 209 -0.09 6.00 14.76
N ASP A 210 -0.15 6.90 13.75
CA ASP A 210 -0.92 8.13 13.87
C ASP A 210 -2.43 7.88 13.73
N LEU A 211 -2.82 6.91 12.91
CA LEU A 211 -4.22 6.49 12.77
C LEU A 211 -4.78 5.91 14.06
N ALA A 212 -3.98 5.19 14.85
CA ALA A 212 -4.39 4.69 16.16
C ALA A 212 -4.82 5.82 17.12
N GLN A 213 -4.23 7.02 16.96
CA GLN A 213 -4.59 8.23 17.70
C GLN A 213 -5.76 9.00 17.07
N ARG A 214 -6.23 8.59 15.89
CA ARG A 214 -7.29 9.26 15.11
C ARG A 214 -8.38 8.29 14.64
N PRO A 215 -9.22 7.77 15.55
CA PRO A 215 -10.24 6.76 15.22
C PRO A 215 -11.16 7.15 14.05
N ALA A 216 -11.51 8.44 13.92
CA ALA A 216 -12.35 8.93 12.83
C ALA A 216 -11.69 8.76 11.42
N GLU A 217 -10.38 8.84 11.33
CA GLU A 217 -9.65 8.61 10.06
C GLU A 217 -9.61 7.13 9.70
N ILE A 218 -9.55 6.24 10.69
CA ILE A 218 -9.67 4.79 10.48
C ILE A 218 -11.06 4.45 9.94
N GLY A 219 -12.11 5.04 10.49
CA GLY A 219 -13.49 4.85 10.00
C GLY A 219 -13.67 5.30 8.57
N GLN A 220 -13.13 6.47 8.21
CA GLN A 220 -13.15 6.96 6.82
C GLN A 220 -12.34 6.08 5.87
N TRP A 221 -11.21 5.58 6.35
CA TRP A 221 -10.37 4.67 5.61
C TRP A 221 -11.07 3.33 5.34
N LEU A 222 -11.67 2.71 6.35
CA LEU A 222 -12.47 1.48 6.21
C LEU A 222 -13.70 1.69 5.30
N ALA A 223 -14.38 2.83 5.39
CA ALA A 223 -15.52 3.16 4.53
C ALA A 223 -15.13 3.33 3.05
N ARG A 224 -13.89 3.74 2.76
CA ARG A 224 -13.36 3.83 1.39
C ARG A 224 -12.94 2.48 0.83
N GLU A 225 -12.61 1.51 1.69
CA GLU A 225 -12.21 0.16 1.31
C GLU A 225 -13.39 -0.80 1.07
N THR A 226 -14.65 -0.35 1.18
CA THR A 226 -15.79 -1.12 0.70
C THR A 226 -15.62 -1.36 -0.80
N LEU A 227 -15.30 -2.62 -1.13
CA LEU A 227 -15.11 -3.05 -2.52
C LEU A 227 -16.39 -2.78 -3.32
N PRO A 228 -16.30 -2.33 -4.59
CA PRO A 228 -17.46 -2.18 -5.46
C PRO A 228 -18.01 -3.56 -5.85
N GLY A 229 -18.62 -4.27 -4.92
CA GLY A 229 -19.17 -5.62 -5.10
C GLY A 229 -20.36 -5.93 -4.19
N GLU A 230 -20.51 -5.23 -3.08
CA GLU A 230 -21.70 -5.32 -2.21
C GLU A 230 -22.74 -4.27 -2.61
N ARG A 231 -23.23 -4.31 -3.85
CA ARG A 231 -24.49 -3.66 -4.15
C ARG A 231 -25.62 -4.54 -3.61
N PRO A 232 -26.60 -4.00 -2.85
CA PRO A 232 -27.79 -4.75 -2.50
C PRO A 232 -28.44 -5.23 -3.80
N LYS A 233 -28.72 -6.53 -3.87
CA LYS A 233 -29.45 -7.13 -4.98
C LYS A 233 -30.81 -6.42 -5.08
N HIS A 234 -30.95 -5.51 -6.04
CA HIS A 234 -32.27 -5.09 -6.47
C HIS A 234 -32.85 -6.25 -7.28
N ASP A 235 -33.87 -6.89 -6.72
CA ASP A 235 -34.74 -7.84 -7.41
C ASP A 235 -35.36 -7.12 -8.59
N HIS A 236 -34.84 -7.36 -9.78
CA HIS A 236 -35.52 -7.01 -11.01
C HIS A 236 -36.41 -8.18 -11.41
N ASP A 237 -37.68 -8.05 -11.08
CA ASP A 237 -38.78 -8.85 -11.58
C ASP A 237 -38.82 -8.74 -13.13
N HIS A 238 -38.42 -9.79 -13.81
CA HIS A 238 -38.53 -9.90 -15.26
C HIS A 238 -39.84 -10.55 -15.63
N GLY A 239 -40.86 -9.70 -15.78
CA GLY A 239 -42.07 -10.05 -16.48
C GLY A 239 -41.77 -10.48 -17.93
N GLY A 240 -42.08 -11.74 -18.26
CA GLY A 240 -41.87 -12.29 -19.58
C GLY A 240 -42.82 -11.69 -20.62
N HIS A 241 -42.31 -11.46 -21.80
CA HIS A 241 -43.08 -11.34 -23.02
C HIS A 241 -42.50 -12.22 -24.12
N HIS A 242 -43.22 -13.31 -24.39
CA HIS A 242 -43.11 -14.09 -25.61
C HIS A 242 -43.66 -13.31 -26.79
N HIS A 243 -42.91 -13.16 -27.87
CA HIS A 243 -43.43 -13.02 -29.21
C HIS A 243 -42.58 -13.82 -30.19
N GLY A 244 -43.16 -14.91 -30.67
CA GLY A 244 -42.68 -15.61 -31.84
C GLY A 244 -43.25 -14.95 -33.11
N HIS A 245 -42.46 -14.90 -34.18
CA HIS A 245 -42.93 -14.90 -35.54
C HIS A 245 -41.92 -15.56 -36.48
N HIS A 246 -42.39 -16.58 -37.17
CA HIS A 246 -41.83 -17.17 -38.36
C HIS A 246 -41.79 -16.17 -39.53
N HIS A 247 -40.82 -16.24 -40.42
CA HIS A 247 -41.00 -16.43 -41.87
C HIS A 247 -39.63 -16.57 -42.54
N GLY A 248 -39.48 -17.66 -43.27
CA GLY A 248 -38.36 -17.89 -44.18
C GLY A 248 -38.61 -17.27 -45.55
N HIS A 249 -37.59 -16.96 -46.25
CA HIS A 249 -37.46 -17.05 -47.74
C HIS A 249 -35.96 -17.12 -48.10
N GLY A 250 -35.62 -18.17 -48.84
CA GLY A 250 -34.32 -18.31 -49.48
C GLY A 250 -34.22 -17.49 -50.76
N HIS A 251 -33.02 -17.06 -51.09
CA HIS A 251 -32.54 -16.81 -52.44
C HIS A 251 -31.04 -17.06 -52.53
N ASP A 252 -30.68 -17.99 -53.40
CA ASP A 252 -29.35 -18.23 -53.91
C ASP A 252 -28.87 -17.04 -54.76
N HIS A 253 -27.66 -16.58 -54.55
CA HIS A 253 -26.83 -15.94 -55.57
C HIS A 253 -25.35 -16.20 -55.28
N ASP A 254 -24.74 -16.95 -56.22
CA ASP A 254 -23.31 -17.06 -56.45
C ASP A 254 -22.71 -15.69 -56.78
N HIS A 255 -21.64 -15.25 -56.13
CA HIS A 255 -20.63 -14.40 -56.73
C HIS A 255 -19.28 -14.49 -55.99
N HIS A 256 -18.29 -14.96 -56.72
CA HIS A 256 -16.89 -14.63 -56.81
C HIS A 256 -16.14 -14.09 -55.59
N GLY A 257 -15.06 -14.83 -55.27
CA GLY A 257 -14.06 -14.49 -54.25
C GLY A 257 -13.29 -13.21 -54.53
N HIS A 258 -13.06 -12.49 -53.48
CA HIS A 258 -11.93 -11.59 -53.28
C HIS A 258 -11.30 -11.91 -51.95
N ASP A 259 -10.02 -12.32 -52.01
CA ASP A 259 -9.16 -12.47 -50.85
C ASP A 259 -8.99 -11.10 -50.18
N HIS A 260 -9.69 -10.87 -49.09
CA HIS A 260 -9.37 -9.80 -48.14
C HIS A 260 -8.53 -10.40 -47.03
N HIS A 261 -7.28 -9.98 -46.99
CA HIS A 261 -6.42 -10.16 -45.82
C HIS A 261 -7.10 -9.49 -44.65
N ASP A 262 -7.70 -10.29 -43.78
CA ASP A 262 -8.12 -9.88 -42.46
C ASP A 262 -6.86 -9.53 -41.68
N HIS A 263 -6.63 -8.23 -41.52
CA HIS A 263 -5.78 -7.73 -40.45
C HIS A 263 -6.54 -7.93 -39.14
N ASP A 264 -6.25 -9.03 -38.47
CA ASP A 264 -6.59 -9.23 -37.06
C ASP A 264 -6.03 -8.06 -36.29
N HIS A 265 -6.86 -7.06 -36.06
CA HIS A 265 -6.65 -6.08 -35.01
C HIS A 265 -6.80 -6.85 -33.68
N HIS A 266 -5.69 -7.37 -33.18
CA HIS A 266 -5.59 -7.77 -31.80
C HIS A 266 -5.95 -6.55 -30.96
N HIS A 267 -7.19 -6.45 -30.56
CA HIS A 267 -7.59 -5.63 -29.42
C HIS A 267 -6.80 -6.18 -28.24
N HIS A 268 -5.70 -5.53 -27.91
CA HIS A 268 -5.03 -5.74 -26.64
C HIS A 268 -6.04 -5.40 -25.57
N ASP A 269 -6.63 -6.43 -24.98
CA ASP A 269 -7.47 -6.31 -23.80
C ASP A 269 -6.58 -5.77 -22.68
N VAL A 270 -6.70 -4.46 -22.44
CA VAL A 270 -5.91 -3.69 -21.45
C VAL A 270 -6.08 -4.27 -20.04
N ASN A 271 -7.10 -5.09 -19.82
CA ASN A 271 -7.39 -5.73 -18.54
C ASN A 271 -6.64 -7.05 -18.34
N ARG A 272 -5.97 -7.59 -19.36
CA ARG A 272 -5.34 -8.91 -19.29
C ARG A 272 -4.13 -8.97 -18.35
N HIS A 273 -3.46 -7.84 -18.10
CA HIS A 273 -2.26 -7.78 -17.26
C HIS A 273 -2.56 -7.57 -15.76
N ASP A 274 -3.81 -7.19 -15.41
CA ASP A 274 -4.23 -6.96 -14.02
C ASP A 274 -5.09 -8.07 -13.43
N ALA A 275 -5.51 -9.03 -14.23
CA ALA A 275 -6.29 -10.18 -13.75
C ALA A 275 -5.56 -10.99 -12.65
N SER A 276 -4.24 -10.76 -12.49
CA SER A 276 -3.42 -11.41 -11.47
C SER A 276 -3.50 -10.73 -10.09
N ILE A 277 -3.77 -9.40 -10.02
CA ILE A 277 -3.89 -8.70 -8.74
C ILE A 277 -5.36 -8.53 -8.41
N ARG A 278 -5.75 -9.02 -7.23
CA ARG A 278 -7.12 -9.00 -6.74
C ARG A 278 -7.19 -8.42 -5.34
N ALA A 279 -8.26 -7.70 -5.06
CA ALA A 279 -8.57 -7.22 -3.73
C ALA A 279 -9.91 -7.82 -3.28
N PHE A 280 -9.97 -8.34 -2.05
CA PHE A 280 -11.18 -8.88 -1.45
C PHE A 280 -11.17 -8.70 0.06
N ALA A 281 -12.34 -8.82 0.68
CA ALA A 281 -12.51 -8.65 2.11
C ALA A 281 -12.81 -9.98 2.80
N LEU A 282 -12.25 -10.14 4.01
CA LEU A 282 -12.61 -11.20 4.95
C LEU A 282 -13.34 -10.57 6.12
N THR A 283 -14.47 -11.16 6.54
CA THR A 283 -15.24 -10.68 7.68
C THR A 283 -15.49 -11.79 8.70
N ALA A 284 -15.68 -11.41 9.97
CA ALA A 284 -16.13 -12.31 11.02
C ALA A 284 -16.95 -11.57 12.08
N GLU A 285 -18.11 -12.10 12.43
CA GLU A 285 -19.00 -11.58 13.47
C GLU A 285 -18.47 -11.87 14.87
N SER A 286 -18.02 -13.11 15.08
CA SER A 286 -17.56 -13.60 16.36
C SER A 286 -16.15 -13.09 16.69
N PRO A 287 -15.85 -12.83 17.97
CA PRO A 287 -14.49 -12.54 18.39
C PRO A 287 -13.55 -13.72 18.10
N ILE A 288 -12.31 -13.43 17.75
CA ILE A 288 -11.27 -14.40 17.39
C ILE A 288 -10.18 -14.31 18.46
N GLN A 289 -9.70 -15.45 18.97
CA GLN A 289 -8.55 -15.48 19.87
C GLN A 289 -7.30 -14.90 19.16
N GLN A 290 -6.54 -14.07 19.85
CA GLN A 290 -5.35 -13.44 19.26
C GLN A 290 -4.35 -14.48 18.72
N ALA A 291 -4.16 -15.58 19.45
CA ALA A 291 -3.32 -16.68 18.98
C ALA A 291 -3.77 -17.29 17.65
N THR A 292 -5.09 -17.31 17.39
CA THR A 292 -5.66 -17.77 16.10
C THR A 292 -5.34 -16.77 14.98
N VAL A 293 -5.39 -15.48 15.26
CA VAL A 293 -5.00 -14.43 14.30
C VAL A 293 -3.52 -14.54 13.93
N ASP A 294 -2.66 -14.74 14.92
CA ASP A 294 -1.22 -14.91 14.73
C ASP A 294 -0.90 -16.17 13.92
N LEU A 295 -1.61 -17.26 14.18
CA LEU A 295 -1.47 -18.51 13.43
C LEU A 295 -1.96 -18.37 11.99
N PHE A 296 -3.12 -17.75 11.78
CA PHE A 296 -3.65 -17.45 10.45
C PHE A 296 -2.63 -16.64 9.62
N TRP A 297 -2.09 -15.57 10.19
CA TRP A 297 -1.06 -14.76 9.54
C TRP A 297 0.19 -15.58 9.20
N THR A 298 0.65 -16.39 10.16
CA THR A 298 1.86 -17.21 9.98
C THR A 298 1.69 -18.21 8.84
N LEU A 299 0.55 -18.89 8.77
CA LEU A 299 0.25 -19.85 7.70
C LEU A 299 0.04 -19.15 6.36
N LEU A 300 -0.75 -18.07 6.34
CA LEU A 300 -0.99 -17.31 5.11
C LEU A 300 0.33 -16.83 4.50
N ARG A 301 1.23 -16.30 5.34
CA ARG A 301 2.57 -15.86 4.91
C ARG A 301 3.47 -17.02 4.45
N SER A 302 3.46 -18.15 5.15
CA SER A 302 4.34 -19.27 4.80
C SER A 302 3.93 -19.93 3.48
N VAL A 303 2.63 -19.97 3.17
CA VAL A 303 2.11 -20.62 1.96
C VAL A 303 2.06 -19.65 0.77
N HIS A 304 1.66 -18.41 1.03
CA HIS A 304 1.36 -17.43 -0.02
C HIS A 304 2.19 -16.15 0.05
N GLY A 305 3.21 -16.10 0.90
CA GLY A 305 3.97 -14.88 1.19
C GLY A 305 4.36 -14.05 -0.03
N PRO A 306 5.01 -14.63 -1.08
CA PRO A 306 5.39 -13.88 -2.28
C PRO A 306 4.21 -13.31 -3.08
N LYS A 307 3.01 -13.85 -2.87
CA LYS A 307 1.77 -13.45 -3.54
C LYS A 307 0.90 -12.51 -2.71
N LEU A 308 1.21 -12.33 -1.43
CA LEU A 308 0.56 -11.34 -0.58
C LEU A 308 1.16 -9.97 -0.89
N LEU A 309 0.33 -9.02 -1.31
CA LEU A 309 0.80 -7.68 -1.60
C LEU A 309 0.47 -6.70 -0.48
N ARG A 310 -0.73 -6.82 0.12
CA ARG A 310 -1.14 -5.98 1.25
C ARG A 310 -2.24 -6.65 2.06
N ILE A 311 -2.20 -6.45 3.38
CA ILE A 311 -3.32 -6.74 4.29
C ILE A 311 -3.52 -5.53 5.19
N LYS A 312 -4.77 -5.12 5.33
CA LYS A 312 -5.18 -4.09 6.27
C LYS A 312 -6.52 -4.42 6.87
N GLY A 313 -6.73 -4.08 8.14
CA GLY A 313 -8.07 -4.13 8.72
C GLY A 313 -8.08 -4.18 10.23
N LEU A 314 -9.27 -4.39 10.76
CA LEU A 314 -9.54 -4.51 12.17
C LEU A 314 -9.99 -5.94 12.50
N VAL A 315 -9.47 -6.47 13.58
CA VAL A 315 -9.88 -7.78 14.10
C VAL A 315 -10.48 -7.61 15.49
N LYS A 316 -11.67 -8.18 15.68
CA LYS A 316 -12.30 -8.32 16.98
C LYS A 316 -11.64 -9.46 17.73
N VAL A 317 -10.79 -9.15 18.70
CA VAL A 317 -10.10 -10.17 19.49
C VAL A 317 -10.92 -10.54 20.71
N ALA A 318 -10.90 -11.84 21.06
CA ALA A 318 -11.70 -12.35 22.15
C ALA A 318 -11.26 -11.84 23.52
N GLU A 319 -9.97 -11.57 23.66
CA GLU A 319 -9.36 -11.04 24.88
C GLU A 319 -9.76 -9.57 25.15
N HIS A 320 -10.07 -8.80 24.09
CA HIS A 320 -10.44 -7.39 24.17
C HIS A 320 -11.53 -7.03 23.15
N PRO A 321 -12.79 -7.51 23.29
CA PRO A 321 -13.82 -7.39 22.25
C PRO A 321 -14.25 -5.95 21.95
N ASP A 322 -14.05 -5.02 22.89
CA ASP A 322 -14.35 -3.61 22.74
C ASP A 322 -13.20 -2.79 22.13
N GLN A 323 -12.01 -3.38 22.02
CA GLN A 323 -10.81 -2.77 21.49
C GLN A 323 -10.34 -3.57 20.27
N PRO A 324 -10.53 -3.07 19.05
CA PRO A 324 -10.13 -3.83 17.87
C PRO A 324 -8.62 -3.83 17.70
N LEU A 325 -8.08 -4.96 17.23
CA LEU A 325 -6.69 -5.10 16.82
C LEU A 325 -6.54 -4.62 15.39
N LEU A 326 -5.77 -3.55 15.19
CA LEU A 326 -5.42 -3.04 13.88
C LEU A 326 -4.27 -3.86 13.30
N LEU A 327 -4.51 -4.48 12.15
CA LEU A 327 -3.51 -5.25 11.41
C LEU A 327 -3.13 -4.53 10.11
N HIS A 328 -1.85 -4.51 9.83
CA HIS A 328 -1.31 -4.02 8.57
C HIS A 328 -0.11 -4.86 8.14
N ALA A 329 -0.12 -5.30 6.90
CA ALA A 329 1.02 -5.95 6.29
C ALA A 329 1.25 -5.42 4.87
N VAL A 330 2.51 -5.31 4.48
CA VAL A 330 2.95 -5.04 3.11
C VAL A 330 3.80 -6.22 2.69
N GLN A 331 3.36 -6.96 1.68
CA GLN A 331 3.93 -8.23 1.27
C GLN A 331 4.02 -9.20 2.48
N GLN A 332 5.20 -9.72 2.79
CA GLN A 332 5.42 -10.65 3.90
C GLN A 332 5.68 -9.94 5.25
N ILE A 333 5.64 -8.61 5.27
CA ILE A 333 6.03 -7.80 6.41
C ILE A 333 4.79 -7.38 7.18
N LEU A 334 4.57 -7.98 8.33
CA LEU A 334 3.56 -7.54 9.28
C LEU A 334 4.14 -6.40 10.11
N HIS A 335 3.47 -5.27 10.10
CA HIS A 335 3.72 -4.21 11.06
C HIS A 335 3.31 -4.69 12.45
N PRO A 336 3.96 -4.22 13.53
CA PRO A 336 3.51 -4.54 14.87
C PRO A 336 2.01 -4.25 15.00
N PRO A 337 1.18 -5.24 15.39
CA PRO A 337 -0.25 -5.02 15.57
C PRO A 337 -0.50 -3.96 16.64
N VAL A 338 -1.51 -3.12 16.46
CA VAL A 338 -1.85 -2.03 17.38
C VAL A 338 -3.27 -2.23 17.91
N MET A 339 -3.41 -2.32 19.24
CA MET A 339 -4.72 -2.30 19.88
C MET A 339 -5.26 -0.87 19.91
N LEU A 340 -6.42 -0.64 19.31
CA LEU A 340 -7.08 0.66 19.36
C LEU A 340 -7.84 0.83 20.69
N GLU A 341 -7.99 2.05 21.16
CA GLU A 341 -8.75 2.33 22.38
C GLU A 341 -10.25 2.04 22.22
N ALA A 342 -10.79 2.21 21.01
CA ALA A 342 -12.20 1.96 20.70
C ALA A 342 -12.39 1.65 19.20
N TRP A 343 -13.55 1.08 18.88
CA TRP A 343 -13.98 0.89 17.49
C TRP A 343 -14.20 2.25 16.80
N PRO A 344 -13.70 2.42 15.55
CA PRO A 344 -13.80 3.69 14.84
C PRO A 344 -15.20 4.00 14.30
N ASP A 345 -16.08 3.00 14.24
CA ASP A 345 -17.44 3.10 13.73
C ASP A 345 -18.39 2.11 14.46
N ALA A 346 -19.66 2.07 14.03
CA ALA A 346 -20.67 1.19 14.62
C ALA A 346 -20.50 -0.29 14.22
N ASP A 347 -19.76 -0.59 13.17
CA ASP A 347 -19.50 -1.96 12.74
C ASP A 347 -18.34 -2.57 13.53
N ARG A 348 -18.69 -3.43 14.49
CA ARG A 348 -17.73 -4.09 15.40
C ARG A 348 -17.32 -5.49 14.94
N ARG A 349 -17.45 -5.79 13.65
CA ARG A 349 -16.99 -7.05 13.06
C ARG A 349 -15.50 -6.99 12.74
N SER A 350 -14.86 -8.15 12.72
CA SER A 350 -13.55 -8.27 12.07
C SER A 350 -13.71 -7.99 10.58
N ARG A 351 -12.85 -7.15 10.04
CA ARG A 351 -12.84 -6.74 8.62
C ARG A 351 -11.40 -6.59 8.16
N LEU A 352 -10.96 -7.47 7.28
CA LEU A 352 -9.62 -7.47 6.70
C LEU A 352 -9.75 -7.32 5.18
N VAL A 353 -9.05 -6.37 4.59
CA VAL A 353 -8.89 -6.24 3.14
C VAL A 353 -7.54 -6.81 2.75
N LEU A 354 -7.56 -7.74 1.80
CA LEU A 354 -6.37 -8.37 1.25
C LEU A 354 -6.19 -7.95 -0.20
N ILE A 355 -4.97 -7.59 -0.57
CA ILE A 355 -4.55 -7.42 -1.95
C ILE A 355 -3.53 -8.52 -2.23
N VAL A 356 -3.82 -9.34 -3.21
CA VAL A 356 -3.05 -10.55 -3.55
C VAL A 356 -2.74 -10.62 -5.04
N LYS A 357 -1.69 -11.36 -5.39
CA LYS A 357 -1.33 -11.68 -6.78
C LYS A 357 -1.45 -13.18 -7.01
N ASP A 358 -2.18 -13.59 -8.05
CA ASP A 358 -2.34 -15.01 -8.45
C ASP A 358 -2.82 -15.91 -7.30
N ILE A 359 -3.75 -15.43 -6.48
CA ILE A 359 -4.47 -16.21 -5.46
C ILE A 359 -5.96 -16.07 -5.71
N GLU A 360 -6.66 -17.20 -5.77
CA GLU A 360 -8.12 -17.20 -5.84
C GLU A 360 -8.70 -16.83 -4.48
N GLU A 361 -9.72 -15.97 -4.47
CA GLU A 361 -10.40 -15.53 -3.26
C GLU A 361 -10.92 -16.69 -2.42
N SER A 362 -11.47 -17.71 -3.08
CA SER A 362 -11.99 -18.92 -2.44
C SER A 362 -10.96 -19.66 -1.58
N VAL A 363 -9.69 -19.65 -1.98
CA VAL A 363 -8.60 -20.31 -1.21
C VAL A 363 -8.41 -19.62 0.13
N VAL A 364 -8.37 -18.28 0.13
CA VAL A 364 -8.17 -17.52 1.37
C VAL A 364 -9.43 -17.51 2.23
N GLN A 365 -10.62 -17.46 1.61
CA GLN A 365 -11.89 -17.56 2.32
C GLN A 365 -12.05 -18.92 3.00
N GLN A 366 -11.67 -20.03 2.36
CA GLN A 366 -11.69 -21.37 2.96
C GLN A 366 -10.71 -21.46 4.14
N LEU A 367 -9.50 -20.93 3.98
CA LEU A 367 -8.53 -20.85 5.07
C LEU A 367 -9.10 -20.05 6.25
N TRP A 368 -9.65 -18.87 6.00
CA TRP A 368 -10.26 -18.03 7.02
C TRP A 368 -11.41 -18.73 7.73
N ALA A 369 -12.32 -19.36 6.99
CA ALA A 369 -13.43 -20.13 7.56
C ALA A 369 -12.97 -21.30 8.43
N ALA A 370 -11.90 -22.01 8.04
CA ALA A 370 -11.32 -23.08 8.83
C ALA A 370 -10.79 -22.58 10.18
N PHE A 371 -10.13 -21.42 10.20
CA PHE A 371 -9.66 -20.79 11.43
C PHE A 371 -10.82 -20.34 12.34
N LEU A 372 -11.87 -19.76 11.78
CA LEU A 372 -13.07 -19.37 12.52
C LEU A 372 -13.80 -20.60 13.10
N GLY A 373 -13.88 -21.70 12.35
CA GLY A 373 -14.49 -22.97 12.80
C GLY A 373 -13.71 -23.61 13.97
N GLN A 374 -12.39 -23.56 13.97
CA GLN A 374 -11.57 -24.05 15.08
C GLN A 374 -11.72 -23.18 16.33
N ALA A 375 -11.83 -21.87 16.19
CA ALA A 375 -12.06 -20.95 17.31
C ALA A 375 -13.39 -21.21 18.01
N ALA A 376 -14.46 -21.53 17.26
CA ALA A 376 -15.76 -21.86 17.81
C ALA A 376 -15.74 -23.18 18.61
N GLN A 377 -14.97 -24.19 18.17
CA GLN A 377 -14.82 -25.46 18.88
C GLN A 377 -13.98 -25.34 20.15
N ALA A 378 -12.94 -24.52 20.15
CA ALA A 378 -12.11 -24.28 21.33
C ALA A 378 -12.86 -23.51 22.43
N GLY A 379 -13.73 -22.57 22.05
CA GLY A 379 -14.57 -21.81 22.99
C GLY A 379 -15.62 -22.69 23.70
N THR A 380 -16.17 -23.71 23.03
CA THR A 380 -17.11 -24.65 23.63
C THR A 380 -16.43 -25.67 24.55
N ALA A 381 -15.17 -26.00 24.33
CA ALA A 381 -14.39 -26.91 25.19
C ALA A 381 -13.90 -26.23 26.49
N ALA A 382 -13.75 -24.89 26.50
CA ALA A 382 -13.35 -24.16 27.70
C ALA A 382 -14.54 -23.79 28.64
N SER A 383 -15.78 -24.00 28.21
CA SER A 383 -17.01 -23.72 28.96
C SER A 383 -17.69 -25.00 29.49
N ALA A 384 -17.09 -26.17 29.31
CA ALA A 384 -17.50 -27.45 29.82
C ALA A 384 -16.45 -27.95 30.85
#